data_369500f6f4521dfbdbe95237254a1b4f
#
_entry.id   369500f6f4521dfbdbe95237254a1b4f
#
_cell.length_a   1.000
_cell.length_b   1.000
_cell.length_c   1.000
_cell.angle_alpha   90.00
_cell.angle_beta   90.00
_cell.angle_gamma   90.00
#
_symmetry.space_group_name_H-M   'P 1'
#
loop_
_entity.id
_entity.type
_entity.pdbx_description
1 polymer ?
#
loop_
_entity_poly.entity_id
_entity_poly.type
_entity_poly.pdbx_seq_one_letter_code
_entity_poly.pdbx_strand_id
1 'polypeptide(L)'
;MFTKSPPEIYYEKIGTGKPLILLHGNKEDHTIFNKLTASLKNSFTVYSIDSRGHGKSSSTETLHYTDMADDVLRFIDELKLEKPCFYGFSDGGIIGLLCCIKRPDAFEKMIISGANITPNGLKPLIRLGSEVSYFFSHDKRTKMMLTEPNITVSELKKIKCPTLVLAGEFDIIRKKETHLIADSIPNSTLRIIKGKGHGDYVVNSDYLRGTITEYIL
;
A
#
# COMPACT_ATOMS: atom_id res chain seq x y z
N MET A 1 11.96 10.72 10.68
CA MET A 1 13.28 10.03 10.53
C MET A 1 13.52 9.79 9.04
N PHE A 2 14.77 9.54 8.63
CA PHE A 2 15.10 9.20 7.23
C PHE A 2 15.94 7.94 7.19
N THR A 3 15.82 7.17 6.09
CA THR A 3 16.77 6.09 5.78
C THR A 3 18.15 6.70 5.46
N LYS A 4 19.20 5.90 5.56
CA LYS A 4 20.59 6.34 5.31
C LYS A 4 20.97 6.27 3.84
N SER A 5 20.38 5.31 3.12
CA SER A 5 20.68 5.05 1.70
C SER A 5 19.76 5.84 0.77
N PRO A 6 20.28 6.45 -0.32
CA PRO A 6 19.45 7.15 -1.28
C PRO A 6 18.59 6.20 -2.15
N PRO A 7 17.41 6.67 -2.59
CA PRO A 7 16.77 7.90 -2.17
C PRO A 7 16.40 7.85 -0.69
N GLU A 8 16.55 8.97 0.02
CA GLU A 8 16.17 9.04 1.43
C GLU A 8 14.64 8.91 1.57
N ILE A 9 14.21 7.93 2.34
CA ILE A 9 12.82 7.66 2.64
C ILE A 9 12.49 8.15 4.05
N TYR A 10 11.54 9.07 4.13
CA TYR A 10 11.04 9.56 5.40
C TYR A 10 10.08 8.55 6.03
N TYR A 11 10.17 8.40 7.35
CA TYR A 11 9.24 7.61 8.13
C TYR A 11 9.04 8.14 9.54
N GLU A 12 7.88 7.86 10.11
CA GLU A 12 7.62 8.02 11.54
C GLU A 12 7.58 6.65 12.20
N LYS A 13 8.17 6.57 13.40
CA LYS A 13 8.18 5.36 14.23
C LYS A 13 7.52 5.68 15.56
N ILE A 14 6.50 4.93 15.93
CA ILE A 14 5.78 5.10 17.20
C ILE A 14 5.32 3.76 17.77
N GLY A 15 5.26 3.67 19.09
CA GLY A 15 4.74 2.50 19.80
C GLY A 15 5.78 1.42 20.06
N THR A 16 5.29 0.30 20.58
CA THR A 16 6.09 -0.88 20.96
C THR A 16 5.34 -2.15 20.59
N GLY A 17 6.07 -3.24 20.32
CA GLY A 17 5.50 -4.53 19.94
C GLY A 17 5.90 -4.96 18.53
N LYS A 18 5.09 -5.82 17.90
CA LYS A 18 5.36 -6.37 16.57
C LYS A 18 5.54 -5.25 15.53
N PRO A 19 6.59 -5.31 14.67
CA PRO A 19 6.79 -4.32 13.62
C PRO A 19 5.63 -4.32 12.60
N LEU A 20 5.05 -3.15 12.36
CA LEU A 20 4.00 -2.93 11.36
C LEU A 20 4.36 -1.74 10.49
N ILE A 21 4.48 -1.99 9.19
CA ILE A 21 4.70 -0.95 8.18
C ILE A 21 3.34 -0.48 7.64
N LEU A 22 3.11 0.84 7.59
CA LEU A 22 1.96 1.47 6.95
C LEU A 22 2.43 2.26 5.74
N LEU A 23 1.80 2.05 4.57
CA LEU A 23 2.15 2.72 3.32
C LEU A 23 0.91 3.32 2.65
N HIS A 24 0.96 4.63 2.38
CA HIS A 24 -0.14 5.46 1.87
C HIS A 24 -0.37 5.28 0.36
N GLY A 25 -1.45 5.90 -0.15
CA GLY A 25 -1.83 5.91 -1.56
C GLY A 25 -1.21 7.05 -2.38
N ASN A 26 -1.67 7.16 -3.64
CA ASN A 26 -1.18 8.18 -4.57
C ASN A 26 -1.46 9.60 -4.07
N LYS A 27 -0.47 10.49 -4.17
CA LYS A 27 -0.55 11.91 -3.76
C LYS A 27 -0.85 12.14 -2.26
N GLU A 28 -0.72 11.12 -1.45
CA GLU A 28 -0.85 11.18 0.00
C GLU A 28 0.53 11.11 0.67
N ASP A 29 0.55 11.08 1.99
CA ASP A 29 1.72 10.85 2.83
C ASP A 29 1.32 10.10 4.12
N HIS A 30 2.30 9.83 4.98
CA HIS A 30 2.10 9.11 6.24
C HIS A 30 0.99 9.70 7.14
N THR A 31 0.67 10.98 7.02
CA THR A 31 -0.29 11.67 7.90
C THR A 31 -1.71 11.15 7.77
N ILE A 32 -2.08 10.50 6.65
CA ILE A 32 -3.38 9.86 6.50
C ILE A 32 -3.63 8.81 7.58
N PHE A 33 -2.56 8.25 8.17
CA PHE A 33 -2.62 7.20 9.19
C PHE A 33 -2.53 7.71 10.64
N ASN A 34 -2.52 9.03 10.89
CA ASN A 34 -2.30 9.58 12.23
C ASN A 34 -3.24 8.98 13.30
N LYS A 35 -4.54 8.87 13.01
CA LYS A 35 -5.50 8.24 13.93
C LYS A 35 -5.26 6.75 14.09
N LEU A 36 -5.03 6.05 12.98
CA LEU A 36 -4.76 4.62 12.98
C LEU A 36 -3.49 4.30 13.79
N THR A 37 -2.40 5.01 13.52
CA THR A 37 -1.12 4.87 14.23
C THR A 37 -1.29 5.11 15.73
N ALA A 38 -1.99 6.19 16.12
CA ALA A 38 -2.28 6.48 17.53
C ALA A 38 -3.06 5.36 18.20
N SER A 39 -3.96 4.69 17.48
CA SER A 39 -4.77 3.60 18.01
C SER A 39 -4.03 2.25 18.10
N LEU A 40 -2.98 2.05 17.29
CA LEU A 40 -2.21 0.81 17.20
C LEU A 40 -0.92 0.80 18.05
N LYS A 41 -0.44 1.96 18.51
CA LYS A 41 0.88 2.13 19.16
C LYS A 41 1.13 1.28 20.41
N ASN A 42 0.06 0.83 21.08
CA ASN A 42 0.18 0.00 22.29
C ASN A 42 0.38 -1.50 21.97
N SER A 43 0.16 -1.92 20.70
CA SER A 43 0.25 -3.30 20.26
C SER A 43 1.34 -3.52 19.22
N PHE A 44 1.74 -2.45 18.52
CA PHE A 44 2.68 -2.49 17.41
C PHE A 44 3.75 -1.40 17.52
N THR A 45 4.94 -1.72 17.04
CA THR A 45 5.90 -0.70 16.60
C THR A 45 5.52 -0.32 15.18
N VAL A 46 4.84 0.80 15.02
CA VAL A 46 4.30 1.26 13.74
C VAL A 46 5.33 2.13 13.02
N TYR A 47 5.58 1.81 11.75
CA TYR A 47 6.42 2.57 10.83
C TYR A 47 5.54 3.12 9.72
N SER A 48 5.20 4.41 9.77
CA SER A 48 4.42 5.09 8.73
C SER A 48 5.39 5.75 7.76
N ILE A 49 5.42 5.28 6.51
CA ILE A 49 6.44 5.63 5.51
C ILE A 49 5.85 6.57 4.46
N ASP A 50 6.60 7.60 4.06
CA ASP A 50 6.36 8.36 2.84
C ASP A 50 7.07 7.67 1.67
N SER A 51 6.33 7.29 0.63
CA SER A 51 6.90 6.76 -0.60
C SER A 51 7.80 7.81 -1.29
N ARG A 52 8.81 7.36 -2.07
CA ARG A 52 9.60 8.30 -2.90
C ARG A 52 8.66 9.23 -3.71
N GLY A 53 9.01 10.50 -3.82
CA GLY A 53 8.21 11.51 -4.52
C GLY A 53 6.93 11.95 -3.80
N HIS A 54 6.74 11.53 -2.54
CA HIS A 54 5.61 11.90 -1.68
C HIS A 54 6.10 12.41 -0.32
N GLY A 55 5.24 13.20 0.33
CA GLY A 55 5.49 13.71 1.68
C GLY A 55 6.86 14.37 1.83
N LYS A 56 7.65 13.87 2.77
CA LYS A 56 8.99 14.36 3.10
C LYS A 56 10.11 13.53 2.45
N SER A 57 9.78 12.44 1.75
CA SER A 57 10.76 11.59 1.08
C SER A 57 11.35 12.25 -0.16
N SER A 58 12.57 11.83 -0.52
CA SER A 58 13.29 12.34 -1.70
C SER A 58 12.44 12.20 -2.97
N SER A 59 12.47 13.25 -3.79
CA SER A 59 11.87 13.21 -5.12
C SER A 59 12.86 12.66 -6.13
N THR A 60 12.37 11.92 -7.11
CA THR A 60 13.12 11.38 -8.24
C THR A 60 12.57 11.93 -9.55
N GLU A 61 13.34 11.89 -10.63
CA GLU A 61 12.91 12.37 -11.95
C GLU A 61 11.70 11.58 -12.46
N THR A 62 11.77 10.25 -12.35
CA THR A 62 10.69 9.33 -12.69
C THR A 62 10.19 8.59 -11.45
N LEU A 63 8.96 8.11 -11.51
CA LEU A 63 8.35 7.29 -10.46
C LEU A 63 7.86 5.98 -11.06
N HIS A 64 8.22 4.86 -10.40
CA HIS A 64 7.77 3.52 -10.75
C HIS A 64 7.43 2.74 -9.47
N TYR A 65 6.33 2.00 -9.47
CA TYR A 65 5.96 1.17 -8.32
C TYR A 65 7.02 0.11 -7.98
N THR A 66 7.74 -0.39 -9.00
CA THR A 66 8.83 -1.34 -8.79
C THR A 66 9.98 -0.77 -7.98
N ASP A 67 10.32 0.51 -8.20
CA ASP A 67 11.36 1.21 -7.45
C ASP A 67 10.90 1.51 -6.01
N MET A 68 9.60 1.84 -5.84
CA MET A 68 9.01 2.05 -4.51
C MET A 68 9.02 0.75 -3.70
N ALA A 69 8.78 -0.41 -4.36
CA ALA A 69 8.91 -1.70 -3.72
C ALA A 69 10.36 -2.00 -3.28
N ASP A 70 11.36 -1.64 -4.10
CA ASP A 70 12.76 -1.76 -3.73
C ASP A 70 13.13 -0.87 -2.53
N ASP A 71 12.53 0.34 -2.44
CA ASP A 71 12.72 1.20 -1.26
C ASP A 71 12.17 0.57 0.02
N VAL A 72 10.99 -0.05 -0.04
CA VAL A 72 10.39 -0.72 1.13
C VAL A 72 11.24 -1.93 1.54
N LEU A 73 11.71 -2.73 0.59
CA LEU A 73 12.59 -3.86 0.87
C LEU A 73 13.93 -3.41 1.48
N ARG A 74 14.52 -2.35 0.92
CA ARG A 74 15.73 -1.72 1.47
C ARG A 74 15.48 -1.15 2.88
N PHE A 75 14.34 -0.50 3.12
CA PHE A 75 13.93 -0.02 4.45
C PHE A 75 13.90 -1.15 5.48
N ILE A 76 13.31 -2.30 5.13
CA ILE A 76 13.29 -3.49 5.98
C ILE A 76 14.71 -3.94 6.33
N ASP A 77 15.57 -4.03 5.33
CA ASP A 77 16.96 -4.50 5.49
C ASP A 77 17.80 -3.51 6.31
N GLU A 78 17.68 -2.20 6.04
CA GLU A 78 18.44 -1.15 6.73
C GLU A 78 18.07 -1.07 8.22
N LEU A 79 16.77 -1.17 8.53
CA LEU A 79 16.28 -1.16 9.91
C LEU A 79 16.34 -2.55 10.58
N LYS A 80 16.79 -3.57 9.86
CA LYS A 80 16.87 -4.97 10.34
C LYS A 80 15.55 -5.46 10.92
N LEU A 81 14.46 -5.17 10.22
CA LEU A 81 13.13 -5.61 10.63
C LEU A 81 12.95 -7.09 10.28
N GLU A 82 12.87 -7.93 11.28
CA GLU A 82 12.64 -9.37 11.09
C GLU A 82 11.15 -9.59 10.77
N LYS A 83 10.85 -9.96 9.52
CA LYS A 83 9.49 -10.27 9.01
C LYS A 83 8.41 -9.31 9.54
N PRO A 84 8.49 -8.00 9.24
CA PRO A 84 7.47 -7.07 9.68
C PRO A 84 6.12 -7.43 9.08
N CYS A 85 5.03 -7.04 9.74
CA CYS A 85 3.72 -7.02 9.11
C CYS A 85 3.57 -5.76 8.25
N PHE A 86 2.67 -5.81 7.28
CA PHE A 86 2.49 -4.72 6.33
C PHE A 86 1.00 -4.39 6.13
N TYR A 87 0.68 -3.11 6.11
CA TYR A 87 -0.58 -2.59 5.61
C TYR A 87 -0.33 -1.52 4.55
N GLY A 88 -0.88 -1.73 3.35
CA GLY A 88 -0.79 -0.79 2.24
C GLY A 88 -2.16 -0.37 1.72
N PHE A 89 -2.35 0.94 1.56
CA PHE A 89 -3.55 1.53 0.99
C PHE A 89 -3.30 1.99 -0.45
N SER A 90 -4.20 1.62 -1.40
CA SER A 90 -4.16 2.05 -2.79
C SER A 90 -2.79 1.75 -3.42
N ASP A 91 -1.99 2.77 -3.81
CA ASP A 91 -0.60 2.58 -4.28
C ASP A 91 0.25 1.79 -3.28
N GLY A 92 0.08 2.06 -1.97
CA GLY A 92 0.77 1.28 -0.93
C GLY A 92 0.44 -0.21 -0.99
N GLY A 93 -0.79 -0.57 -1.36
CA GLY A 93 -1.19 -1.95 -1.58
C GLY A 93 -0.52 -2.57 -2.81
N ILE A 94 -0.41 -1.81 -3.92
CA ILE A 94 0.33 -2.22 -5.13
C ILE A 94 1.80 -2.48 -4.78
N ILE A 95 2.42 -1.56 -4.04
CA ILE A 95 3.81 -1.68 -3.61
C ILE A 95 4.00 -2.92 -2.72
N GLY A 96 3.07 -3.18 -1.80
CA GLY A 96 3.09 -4.40 -0.97
C GLY A 96 3.07 -5.69 -1.79
N LEU A 97 2.21 -5.76 -2.82
CA LEU A 97 2.18 -6.89 -3.75
C LEU A 97 3.54 -7.07 -4.47
N LEU A 98 4.12 -5.99 -4.99
CA LEU A 98 5.41 -6.02 -5.67
C LEU A 98 6.55 -6.43 -4.73
N CYS A 99 6.54 -5.99 -3.47
CA CYS A 99 7.49 -6.46 -2.46
C CYS A 99 7.45 -7.99 -2.32
N CYS A 100 6.25 -8.57 -2.18
CA CYS A 100 6.08 -10.02 -2.04
C CYS A 100 6.36 -10.79 -3.34
N ILE A 101 6.18 -10.19 -4.52
CA ILE A 101 6.57 -10.79 -5.80
C ILE A 101 8.10 -10.87 -5.90
N LYS A 102 8.81 -9.82 -5.48
CA LYS A 102 10.29 -9.76 -5.47
C LYS A 102 10.90 -10.61 -4.35
N ARG A 103 10.29 -10.57 -3.15
CA ARG A 103 10.72 -11.32 -1.95
C ARG A 103 9.48 -11.99 -1.33
N PRO A 104 9.19 -13.25 -1.68
CA PRO A 104 7.93 -13.92 -1.30
C PRO A 104 7.61 -13.98 0.20
N ASP A 105 8.63 -13.83 1.06
CA ASP A 105 8.56 -13.83 2.52
C ASP A 105 8.97 -12.49 3.14
N ALA A 106 8.84 -11.38 2.40
CA ALA A 106 9.17 -10.03 2.86
C ALA A 106 8.41 -9.64 4.13
N PHE A 107 7.18 -10.11 4.26
CA PHE A 107 6.29 -9.83 5.38
C PHE A 107 5.83 -11.12 6.06
N GLU A 108 5.58 -11.05 7.38
CA GLU A 108 4.93 -12.14 8.11
C GLU A 108 3.46 -12.27 7.70
N LYS A 109 2.74 -11.15 7.66
CA LYS A 109 1.35 -11.01 7.16
C LYS A 109 1.22 -9.69 6.42
N MET A 110 0.41 -9.68 5.39
CA MET A 110 0.12 -8.48 4.58
C MET A 110 -1.37 -8.17 4.57
N ILE A 111 -1.71 -6.91 4.72
CA ILE A 111 -3.05 -6.38 4.49
C ILE A 111 -2.93 -5.34 3.38
N ILE A 112 -3.76 -5.44 2.36
CA ILE A 112 -3.85 -4.43 1.29
C ILE A 112 -5.29 -3.97 1.16
N SER A 113 -5.48 -2.69 0.87
CA SER A 113 -6.82 -2.15 0.62
C SER A 113 -6.85 -1.24 -0.60
N GLY A 114 -7.85 -1.44 -1.46
CA GLY A 114 -8.04 -0.63 -2.66
C GLY A 114 -6.92 -0.71 -3.70
N ALA A 115 -6.20 -1.83 -3.76
CA ALA A 115 -5.14 -2.05 -4.75
C ALA A 115 -5.71 -2.53 -6.10
N ASN A 116 -5.01 -2.23 -7.18
CA ASN A 116 -5.23 -2.77 -8.52
C ASN A 116 -3.93 -3.37 -9.08
N ILE A 117 -4.03 -4.23 -10.08
CA ILE A 117 -2.88 -4.87 -10.72
C ILE A 117 -2.64 -4.37 -12.15
N THR A 118 -3.59 -3.62 -12.70
CA THR A 118 -3.46 -2.92 -13.98
C THR A 118 -4.09 -1.53 -13.91
N PRO A 119 -3.68 -0.57 -14.77
CA PRO A 119 -4.35 0.74 -14.87
C PRO A 119 -5.84 0.61 -15.21
N ASN A 120 -6.24 -0.47 -15.91
CA ASN A 120 -7.63 -0.78 -16.22
C ASN A 120 -8.44 -1.28 -15.01
N GLY A 121 -7.81 -1.53 -13.88
CA GLY A 121 -8.44 -1.82 -12.60
C GLY A 121 -9.24 -0.64 -12.03
N LEU A 122 -8.91 0.59 -12.41
CA LEU A 122 -9.69 1.79 -12.09
C LEU A 122 -11.06 1.76 -12.79
N LYS A 123 -12.09 2.30 -12.14
CA LYS A 123 -13.38 2.56 -12.81
C LYS A 123 -13.21 3.57 -13.95
N PRO A 124 -13.93 3.43 -15.08
CA PRO A 124 -13.70 4.24 -16.29
C PRO A 124 -13.74 5.75 -16.06
N LEU A 125 -14.71 6.24 -15.29
CA LEU A 125 -14.84 7.67 -15.00
C LEU A 125 -13.68 8.21 -14.17
N ILE A 126 -13.16 7.42 -13.24
CA ILE A 126 -11.99 7.77 -12.42
C ILE A 126 -10.75 7.85 -13.31
N ARG A 127 -10.56 6.85 -14.15
CA ARG A 127 -9.45 6.82 -15.11
C ARG A 127 -9.48 8.01 -16.05
N LEU A 128 -10.64 8.28 -16.66
CA LEU A 128 -10.82 9.45 -17.55
C LEU A 128 -10.51 10.76 -16.82
N GLY A 129 -11.01 10.94 -15.60
CA GLY A 129 -10.70 12.12 -14.78
C GLY A 129 -9.20 12.27 -14.50
N SER A 130 -8.51 11.14 -14.28
CA SER A 130 -7.06 11.12 -14.09
C SER A 130 -6.29 11.46 -15.37
N GLU A 131 -6.75 10.97 -16.54
CA GLU A 131 -6.18 11.30 -17.85
C GLU A 131 -6.30 12.80 -18.14
N VAL A 132 -7.47 13.39 -17.88
CA VAL A 132 -7.71 14.84 -18.01
C VAL A 132 -6.81 15.61 -17.04
N SER A 133 -6.74 15.20 -15.78
CA SER A 133 -5.86 15.82 -14.79
C SER A 133 -4.40 15.78 -15.23
N TYR A 134 -3.94 14.65 -15.75
CA TYR A 134 -2.56 14.50 -16.24
C TYR A 134 -2.29 15.40 -17.45
N PHE A 135 -3.23 15.51 -18.37
CA PHE A 135 -3.08 16.37 -19.54
C PHE A 135 -2.73 17.84 -19.17
N PHE A 136 -3.32 18.36 -18.10
CA PHE A 136 -3.05 19.73 -17.65
C PHE A 136 -1.87 19.84 -16.67
N SER A 137 -1.67 18.86 -15.80
CA SER A 137 -0.69 18.97 -14.71
C SER A 137 0.67 18.38 -15.04
N HIS A 138 0.75 17.41 -15.95
CA HIS A 138 1.92 16.57 -16.21
C HIS A 138 2.53 15.94 -14.94
N ASP A 139 1.69 15.75 -13.90
CA ASP A 139 2.13 15.20 -12.61
C ASP A 139 2.61 13.75 -12.76
N LYS A 140 3.85 13.50 -12.38
CA LYS A 140 4.49 12.18 -12.53
C LYS A 140 3.83 11.06 -11.73
N ARG A 141 3.17 11.36 -10.62
CA ARG A 141 2.41 10.39 -9.81
C ARG A 141 1.15 9.96 -10.53
N THR A 142 0.46 10.91 -11.18
CA THR A 142 -0.69 10.60 -12.04
C THR A 142 -0.27 9.79 -13.26
N LYS A 143 0.86 10.14 -13.89
CA LYS A 143 1.42 9.35 -15.00
C LYS A 143 1.66 7.90 -14.61
N MET A 144 2.35 7.68 -13.49
CA MET A 144 2.61 6.34 -12.95
C MET A 144 1.31 5.54 -12.81
N MET A 145 0.30 6.09 -12.12
CA MET A 145 -1.00 5.44 -11.92
C MET A 145 -1.73 5.09 -13.24
N LEU A 146 -1.54 5.89 -14.30
CA LEU A 146 -2.17 5.66 -15.62
C LEU A 146 -1.44 4.63 -16.48
N THR A 147 -0.15 4.37 -16.23
CA THR A 147 0.69 3.47 -17.01
C THR A 147 1.06 2.19 -16.28
N GLU A 148 0.98 2.18 -14.95
CA GLU A 148 1.31 1.10 -14.04
C GLU A 148 0.19 0.87 -13.02
N PRO A 149 0.17 -0.24 -12.28
CA PRO A 149 1.05 -1.39 -12.41
C PRO A 149 0.66 -2.29 -13.60
N ASN A 150 1.49 -3.29 -13.89
CA ASN A 150 1.20 -4.35 -14.86
C ASN A 150 1.56 -5.71 -14.23
N ILE A 151 0.90 -6.06 -13.13
CA ILE A 151 1.12 -7.29 -12.37
C ILE A 151 0.28 -8.41 -12.99
N THR A 152 0.88 -9.54 -13.26
CA THR A 152 0.21 -10.71 -13.83
C THR A 152 -0.33 -11.65 -12.74
N VAL A 153 -1.32 -12.46 -13.10
CA VAL A 153 -1.84 -13.52 -12.22
C VAL A 153 -0.74 -14.52 -11.82
N SER A 154 0.19 -14.82 -12.73
CA SER A 154 1.31 -15.70 -12.44
C SER A 154 2.28 -15.13 -11.41
N GLU A 155 2.43 -13.84 -11.34
CA GLU A 155 3.22 -13.16 -10.30
C GLU A 155 2.51 -13.17 -8.96
N LEU A 156 1.20 -12.90 -8.92
CA LEU A 156 0.41 -12.98 -7.68
C LEU A 156 0.48 -14.37 -7.03
N LYS A 157 0.52 -15.44 -7.83
CA LYS A 157 0.68 -16.82 -7.35
C LYS A 157 2.01 -17.10 -6.63
N LYS A 158 3.02 -16.24 -6.80
CA LYS A 158 4.32 -16.36 -6.10
C LYS A 158 4.28 -15.83 -4.67
N ILE A 159 3.26 -15.03 -4.31
CA ILE A 159 3.11 -14.44 -2.98
C ILE A 159 2.82 -15.55 -1.97
N LYS A 160 3.70 -15.69 -0.96
CA LYS A 160 3.62 -16.74 0.07
C LYS A 160 3.01 -16.24 1.37
N CYS A 161 3.19 -14.95 1.68
CA CYS A 161 2.72 -14.41 2.95
C CYS A 161 1.17 -14.40 2.99
N PRO A 162 0.56 -14.74 4.13
CA PRO A 162 -0.87 -14.61 4.32
C PRO A 162 -1.31 -13.18 4.04
N THR A 163 -2.34 -13.03 3.18
CA THR A 163 -2.76 -11.72 2.68
C THR A 163 -4.25 -11.48 2.92
N LEU A 164 -4.60 -10.38 3.59
CA LEU A 164 -5.96 -9.89 3.68
C LEU A 164 -6.17 -8.79 2.63
N VAL A 165 -7.07 -9.06 1.68
CA VAL A 165 -7.46 -8.10 0.64
C VAL A 165 -8.72 -7.38 1.08
N LEU A 166 -8.65 -6.06 1.19
CA LEU A 166 -9.77 -5.20 1.58
C LEU A 166 -10.19 -4.30 0.42
N ALA A 167 -11.47 -4.01 0.33
CA ALA A 167 -12.00 -2.95 -0.53
C ALA A 167 -13.28 -2.39 0.05
N GLY A 168 -13.57 -1.13 -0.21
CA GLY A 168 -14.87 -0.55 0.06
C GLY A 168 -15.94 -1.08 -0.91
N GLU A 169 -17.18 -1.15 -0.47
CA GLU A 169 -18.30 -1.55 -1.34
C GLU A 169 -18.45 -0.62 -2.56
N PHE A 170 -18.15 0.66 -2.36
CA PHE A 170 -18.20 1.71 -3.38
C PHE A 170 -16.81 2.19 -3.83
N ASP A 171 -15.80 1.28 -3.76
CA ASP A 171 -14.42 1.58 -4.13
C ASP A 171 -14.30 2.12 -5.57
N ILE A 172 -13.27 2.92 -5.83
CA ILE A 172 -12.92 3.39 -7.19
C ILE A 172 -12.26 2.29 -8.03
N ILE A 173 -11.73 1.26 -7.37
CA ILE A 173 -11.22 0.05 -8.03
C ILE A 173 -12.41 -0.83 -8.43
N ARG A 174 -12.33 -1.44 -9.60
CA ARG A 174 -13.36 -2.37 -10.08
C ARG A 174 -13.41 -3.61 -9.19
N LYS A 175 -14.62 -4.04 -8.79
CA LYS A 175 -14.80 -5.24 -7.96
C LYS A 175 -14.11 -6.47 -8.53
N LYS A 176 -14.15 -6.66 -9.87
CA LYS A 176 -13.49 -7.78 -10.54
C LYS A 176 -11.97 -7.80 -10.32
N GLU A 177 -11.34 -6.62 -10.24
CA GLU A 177 -9.91 -6.49 -9.98
C GLU A 177 -9.57 -6.94 -8.57
N THR A 178 -10.35 -6.47 -7.59
CA THR A 178 -10.20 -6.87 -6.18
C THR A 178 -10.37 -8.39 -6.00
N HIS A 179 -11.39 -8.99 -6.64
CA HIS A 179 -11.59 -10.44 -6.62
C HIS A 179 -10.44 -11.18 -7.30
N LEU A 180 -9.98 -10.70 -8.47
CA LEU A 180 -8.86 -11.31 -9.19
C LEU A 180 -7.59 -11.35 -8.33
N ILE A 181 -7.29 -10.28 -7.60
CA ILE A 181 -6.16 -10.24 -6.65
C ILE A 181 -6.35 -11.31 -5.58
N ALA A 182 -7.51 -11.32 -4.91
CA ALA A 182 -7.79 -12.25 -3.82
C ALA A 182 -7.77 -13.71 -4.30
N ASP A 183 -8.39 -14.02 -5.43
CA ASP A 183 -8.47 -15.38 -5.96
C ASP A 183 -7.11 -15.89 -6.49
N SER A 184 -6.17 -14.99 -6.80
CA SER A 184 -4.87 -15.35 -7.37
C SER A 184 -3.77 -15.58 -6.32
N ILE A 185 -3.89 -14.99 -5.14
CA ILE A 185 -2.90 -15.15 -4.05
C ILE A 185 -3.26 -16.42 -3.25
N PRO A 186 -2.35 -17.43 -3.14
CA PRO A 186 -2.68 -18.73 -2.54
C PRO A 186 -3.24 -18.68 -1.10
N ASN A 187 -2.69 -17.78 -0.28
CA ASN A 187 -3.08 -17.62 1.13
C ASN A 187 -3.76 -16.27 1.35
N SER A 188 -4.84 -16.00 0.62
CA SER A 188 -5.58 -14.76 0.75
C SER A 188 -6.97 -14.93 1.33
N THR A 189 -7.46 -13.85 1.93
CA THR A 189 -8.85 -13.69 2.36
C THR A 189 -9.35 -12.35 1.84
N LEU A 190 -10.57 -12.32 1.31
CA LEU A 190 -11.23 -11.11 0.84
C LEU A 190 -12.25 -10.61 1.87
N ARG A 191 -12.24 -9.31 2.17
CA ARG A 191 -13.27 -8.65 2.96
C ARG A 191 -13.71 -7.36 2.28
N ILE A 192 -15.00 -7.27 1.94
CA ILE A 192 -15.62 -6.03 1.42
C ILE A 192 -16.23 -5.25 2.58
N ILE A 193 -15.85 -4.00 2.71
CA ILE A 193 -16.31 -3.10 3.78
C ILE A 193 -17.59 -2.40 3.31
N LYS A 194 -18.73 -2.84 3.86
CA LYS A 194 -20.05 -2.34 3.49
C LYS A 194 -20.20 -0.83 3.74
N GLY A 195 -20.85 -0.15 2.82
CA GLY A 195 -21.17 1.28 2.92
C GLY A 195 -19.97 2.21 2.79
N LYS A 196 -18.76 1.70 2.47
CA LYS A 196 -17.54 2.51 2.37
C LYS A 196 -17.06 2.66 0.93
N GLY A 197 -16.53 3.85 0.63
CA GLY A 197 -15.79 4.14 -0.58
C GLY A 197 -14.31 3.81 -0.43
N HIS A 198 -13.46 4.34 -1.32
CA HIS A 198 -12.04 4.00 -1.42
C HIS A 198 -11.23 4.37 -0.17
N GLY A 199 -11.33 5.63 0.30
CA GLY A 199 -10.54 6.14 1.41
C GLY A 199 -11.31 6.30 2.73
N ASP A 200 -12.63 6.08 2.75
CA ASP A 200 -13.51 6.44 3.89
C ASP A 200 -13.15 5.76 5.21
N TYR A 201 -12.49 4.62 5.14
CA TYR A 201 -12.10 3.81 6.29
C TYR A 201 -10.59 3.86 6.58
N VAL A 202 -9.86 4.67 5.80
CA VAL A 202 -8.38 4.77 5.87
C VAL A 202 -7.96 6.18 6.25
N VAL A 203 -8.36 7.19 5.44
CA VAL A 203 -7.86 8.55 5.57
C VAL A 203 -8.36 9.18 6.88
N ASN A 204 -7.41 9.55 7.75
CA ASN A 204 -7.69 10.10 9.07
C ASN A 204 -8.71 9.29 9.89
N SER A 205 -8.67 7.97 9.80
CA SER A 205 -9.58 7.04 10.44
C SER A 205 -8.82 5.94 11.19
N ASP A 206 -9.37 5.50 12.32
CA ASP A 206 -8.90 4.32 13.06
C ASP A 206 -9.81 3.09 12.83
N TYR A 207 -10.72 3.17 11.86
CA TYR A 207 -11.69 2.12 11.54
C TYR A 207 -11.05 0.73 11.42
N LEU A 208 -9.88 0.66 10.80
CA LEU A 208 -9.17 -0.60 10.57
C LEU A 208 -8.43 -1.15 11.79
N ARG A 209 -8.41 -0.44 12.94
CA ARG A 209 -7.71 -0.90 14.16
C ARG A 209 -8.07 -2.34 14.52
N GLY A 210 -9.37 -2.64 14.64
CA GLY A 210 -9.83 -3.98 15.00
C GLY A 210 -9.41 -5.04 13.98
N THR A 211 -9.62 -4.74 12.69
CA THR A 211 -9.25 -5.64 11.59
C THR A 211 -7.75 -5.95 11.56
N ILE A 212 -6.91 -4.92 11.72
CA ILE A 212 -5.44 -5.08 11.73
C ILE A 212 -5.01 -5.89 12.94
N THR A 213 -5.52 -5.57 14.13
CA THR A 213 -5.17 -6.28 15.36
C THR A 213 -5.58 -7.75 15.30
N GLU A 214 -6.82 -8.04 14.90
CA GLU A 214 -7.35 -9.41 14.77
C GLU A 214 -6.58 -10.25 13.75
N TYR A 215 -6.23 -9.64 12.60
CA TYR A 215 -5.57 -10.37 11.54
C TYR A 215 -4.08 -10.61 11.81
N ILE A 216 -3.40 -9.65 12.44
CA ILE A 216 -1.94 -9.70 12.64
C ILE A 216 -1.55 -10.45 13.91
N LEU A 217 -2.22 -10.24 15.02
CA LEU A 217 -1.94 -10.89 16.29
C LEU A 217 -2.62 -12.24 16.41
#